data_3a1c1b6c483f4118a83f8ab552a126aa
#
_entry.id   3a1c1b6c483f4118a83f8ab552a126aa
#
_cell.length_a   1.000
_cell.length_b   1.000
_cell.length_c   1.000
_cell.angle_alpha   90.00
_cell.angle_beta   90.00
_cell.angle_gamma   90.00
#
_symmetry.space_group_name_H-M   'P 1'
#
loop_
_entity.id
_entity.type
_entity.pdbx_description
1 polymer ?
#
loop_
_entity_poly.entity_id
_entity_poly.type
_entity_poly.pdbx_seq_one_letter_code
_entity_poly.pdbx_strand_id
1 'polypeptide(L)'
;MMLFVALLGAQQMNAQTKDVMTKNADGTYVINTKTLTPKVIGYRGTTPLTIYVKNDKVEKIEAQKNQETPKYFALIKKQILNKWNGKKVSKAIKMKVDGVTGATMSSDAVKENVKKGLEYYQKNK
;
A
#
# COMPACT_ATOMS: atom_id res chain seq x y z
N MET A 1 -17.22 -1.64 -31.47
CA MET A 1 -16.81 -3.00 -31.64
C MET A 1 -15.33 -3.16 -31.47
N MET A 2 -14.59 -2.56 -32.32
CA MET A 2 -13.14 -2.64 -32.25
C MET A 2 -12.62 -2.15 -30.91
N LEU A 3 -13.18 -1.07 -30.48
CA LEU A 3 -12.82 -0.52 -29.19
C LEU A 3 -13.02 -1.53 -28.08
N PHE A 4 -14.05 -2.31 -28.24
CA PHE A 4 -14.37 -3.33 -27.29
C PHE A 4 -13.27 -4.40 -27.21
N VAL A 5 -12.69 -4.73 -28.36
CA VAL A 5 -11.60 -5.70 -28.41
C VAL A 5 -10.40 -5.20 -27.60
N ALA A 6 -10.09 -3.94 -27.74
CA ALA A 6 -9.00 -3.36 -26.98
C ALA A 6 -9.29 -3.44 -25.49
N LEU A 7 -10.53 -3.24 -25.13
CA LEU A 7 -10.95 -3.35 -23.75
C LEU A 7 -10.72 -4.75 -23.21
N LEU A 8 -10.98 -5.76 -24.02
CA LEU A 8 -10.75 -7.12 -23.60
C LEU A 8 -9.28 -7.37 -23.30
N GLY A 9 -8.40 -6.83 -24.11
CA GLY A 9 -6.98 -6.95 -23.86
C GLY A 9 -6.61 -6.36 -22.51
N ALA A 10 -7.17 -5.21 -22.21
CA ALA A 10 -6.93 -4.57 -20.92
C ALA A 10 -7.43 -5.43 -19.77
N GLN A 11 -8.54 -6.10 -19.97
CA GLN A 11 -9.09 -6.95 -18.92
C GLN A 11 -8.17 -8.11 -18.59
N GLN A 12 -7.51 -8.67 -19.55
CA GLN A 12 -6.58 -9.77 -19.30
C GLN A 12 -5.41 -9.31 -18.43
N MET A 13 -4.93 -8.12 -18.67
CA MET A 13 -3.88 -7.57 -17.83
C MET A 13 -4.38 -7.34 -16.42
N ASN A 14 -5.64 -7.00 -16.32
CA ASN A 14 -6.21 -6.59 -15.05
C ASN A 14 -6.48 -7.73 -14.08
N ALA A 15 -6.35 -8.98 -14.49
CA ALA A 15 -6.56 -10.08 -13.58
C ALA A 15 -5.64 -9.94 -12.36
N GLN A 16 -4.35 -9.69 -12.61
CA GLN A 16 -3.39 -9.48 -11.53
C GLN A 16 -3.54 -8.09 -10.92
N THR A 17 -3.81 -7.10 -11.75
CA THR A 17 -3.97 -5.73 -11.28
C THR A 17 -5.12 -5.60 -10.32
N LYS A 18 -6.23 -6.32 -10.55
CA LYS A 18 -7.39 -6.27 -9.66
C LYS A 18 -7.10 -6.79 -8.28
N ASP A 19 -6.20 -7.77 -8.15
CA ASP A 19 -5.84 -8.29 -6.84
C ASP A 19 -5.03 -7.28 -6.04
N VAL A 20 -4.28 -6.43 -6.73
CA VAL A 20 -3.41 -5.46 -6.08
C VAL A 20 -4.05 -4.08 -6.04
N MET A 21 -4.66 -3.65 -7.13
CA MET A 21 -5.17 -2.29 -7.22
C MET A 21 -6.51 -2.24 -7.93
N THR A 22 -7.45 -1.50 -7.34
CA THR A 22 -8.73 -1.19 -7.97
C THR A 22 -8.95 0.31 -7.93
N LYS A 23 -9.84 0.79 -8.79
CA LYS A 23 -10.20 2.20 -8.83
C LYS A 23 -11.69 2.34 -8.56
N ASN A 24 -12.04 3.12 -7.54
CA ASN A 24 -13.43 3.36 -7.20
C ASN A 24 -14.07 4.36 -8.16
N ALA A 25 -15.39 4.45 -8.11
CA ALA A 25 -16.14 5.35 -8.98
C ALA A 25 -15.75 6.82 -8.77
N ASP A 26 -15.33 7.17 -7.55
CA ASP A 26 -14.94 8.54 -7.23
C ASP A 26 -13.49 8.85 -7.60
N GLY A 27 -12.78 7.91 -8.21
CA GLY A 27 -11.40 8.12 -8.63
C GLY A 27 -10.35 7.69 -7.62
N THR A 28 -10.75 7.18 -6.46
CA THR A 28 -9.80 6.69 -5.47
C THR A 28 -9.24 5.34 -5.90
N TYR A 29 -7.91 5.23 -5.89
CA TYR A 29 -7.25 3.94 -6.09
C TYR A 29 -7.06 3.27 -4.75
N VAL A 30 -7.34 1.98 -4.71
CA VAL A 30 -7.17 1.16 -3.50
C VAL A 30 -6.11 0.12 -3.79
N ILE A 31 -4.99 0.20 -3.10
CA ILE A 31 -3.84 -0.68 -3.33
C ILE A 31 -3.72 -1.65 -2.15
N ASN A 32 -3.73 -2.94 -2.45
CA ASN A 32 -3.55 -4.00 -1.48
C ASN A 32 -2.14 -4.55 -1.64
N THR A 33 -1.30 -4.39 -0.61
CA THR A 33 0.09 -4.79 -0.72
C THR A 33 0.33 -6.28 -0.41
N LYS A 34 -0.70 -7.01 -0.04
CA LYS A 34 -0.54 -8.40 0.43
C LYS A 34 0.27 -9.27 -0.53
N THR A 35 -0.03 -9.22 -1.82
CA THR A 35 0.67 -10.04 -2.80
C THR A 35 1.92 -9.37 -3.35
N LEU A 36 2.09 -8.07 -3.11
CA LEU A 36 3.29 -7.36 -3.55
C LEU A 36 4.50 -7.65 -2.68
N THR A 37 4.27 -7.94 -1.40
CA THR A 37 5.35 -8.01 -0.42
C THR A 37 5.32 -9.29 0.39
N PRO A 38 5.25 -10.46 -0.27
CA PRO A 38 5.14 -11.72 0.48
C PRO A 38 6.40 -12.05 1.28
N LYS A 39 7.53 -11.44 0.94
CA LYS A 39 8.81 -11.69 1.61
C LYS A 39 9.22 -10.58 2.56
N VAL A 40 8.42 -9.53 2.66
CA VAL A 40 8.70 -8.44 3.59
C VAL A 40 8.11 -8.83 4.94
N ILE A 41 8.97 -9.20 5.86
CA ILE A 41 8.58 -9.77 7.14
C ILE A 41 8.90 -8.79 8.25
N GLY A 42 7.92 -8.53 9.12
CA GLY A 42 8.11 -7.76 10.32
C GLY A 42 8.73 -8.63 11.41
N TYR A 43 8.30 -8.42 12.65
CA TYR A 43 8.82 -9.22 13.74
C TYR A 43 8.28 -10.65 13.72
N ARG A 44 6.99 -10.82 13.41
CA ARG A 44 6.36 -12.15 13.45
C ARG A 44 5.80 -12.60 12.10
N GLY A 45 5.63 -11.71 11.15
CA GLY A 45 5.08 -12.10 9.86
C GLY A 45 4.95 -10.91 8.93
N THR A 46 4.20 -11.11 7.85
CA THR A 46 3.96 -10.03 6.90
C THR A 46 3.04 -8.97 7.50
N THR A 47 3.17 -7.76 7.00
CA THR A 47 2.37 -6.62 7.48
C THR A 47 1.66 -5.95 6.32
N PRO A 48 0.71 -6.65 5.68
CA PRO A 48 0.06 -6.09 4.50
C PRO A 48 -0.78 -4.86 4.83
N LEU A 49 -0.86 -3.96 3.85
CA LEU A 49 -1.55 -2.69 4.01
C LEU A 49 -2.55 -2.49 2.89
N THR A 50 -3.54 -1.64 3.16
CA THR A 50 -4.43 -1.09 2.14
C THR A 50 -4.13 0.39 2.04
N ILE A 51 -3.71 0.85 0.87
CA ILE A 51 -3.35 2.24 0.64
C ILE A 51 -4.39 2.88 -0.27
N TYR A 52 -4.90 4.03 0.14
CA TYR A 52 -5.88 4.77 -0.63
C TYR A 52 -5.21 6.00 -1.24
N VAL A 53 -5.29 6.12 -2.57
CA VAL A 53 -4.68 7.24 -3.29
C VAL A 53 -5.75 7.93 -4.12
N LYS A 54 -5.86 9.23 -3.97
CA LYS A 54 -6.80 10.04 -4.75
C LYS A 54 -6.11 11.31 -5.18
N ASN A 55 -6.32 11.69 -6.44
CA ASN A 55 -5.68 12.88 -7.01
C ASN A 55 -4.17 12.83 -6.84
N ASP A 56 -3.59 11.65 -7.00
CA ASP A 56 -2.14 11.43 -6.91
C ASP A 56 -1.56 11.73 -5.53
N LYS A 57 -2.38 11.71 -4.51
CA LYS A 57 -1.97 11.92 -3.11
C LYS A 57 -2.42 10.75 -2.26
N VAL A 58 -1.62 10.40 -1.28
CA VAL A 58 -2.00 9.38 -0.31
C VAL A 58 -3.14 9.93 0.54
N GLU A 59 -4.29 9.27 0.50
CA GLU A 59 -5.44 9.68 1.28
C GLU A 59 -5.37 9.12 2.69
N LYS A 60 -5.14 7.81 2.78
CA LYS A 60 -4.95 7.13 4.07
C LYS A 60 -4.34 5.77 3.82
N ILE A 61 -3.82 5.17 4.89
CA ILE A 61 -3.26 3.83 4.87
C ILE A 61 -3.83 3.07 6.05
N GLU A 62 -4.34 1.87 5.79
CA GLU A 62 -4.88 1.01 6.82
C GLU A 62 -4.10 -0.30 6.88
N ALA A 63 -3.86 -0.79 8.08
CA ALA A 63 -3.21 -2.08 8.26
C ALA A 63 -4.25 -3.18 8.10
N GLN A 64 -3.88 -4.23 7.36
CA GLN A 64 -4.68 -5.44 7.29
C GLN A 64 -4.32 -6.33 8.47
N LYS A 65 -5.08 -7.40 8.66
CA LYS A 65 -4.82 -8.36 9.72
C LYS A 65 -3.40 -8.90 9.60
N ASN A 66 -2.69 -8.98 10.71
CA ASN A 66 -1.31 -9.48 10.74
C ASN A 66 -1.04 -10.21 12.05
N GLN A 67 0.13 -10.82 12.14
CA GLN A 67 0.53 -11.63 13.29
C GLN A 67 1.41 -10.88 14.28
N GLU A 68 1.64 -9.60 14.04
CA GLU A 68 2.53 -8.80 14.89
C GLU A 68 1.97 -8.68 16.30
N THR A 69 2.86 -8.39 17.26
CA THR A 69 2.45 -8.23 18.65
C THR A 69 1.51 -7.03 18.75
N PRO A 70 0.26 -7.24 19.20
CA PRO A 70 -0.75 -6.18 19.15
C PRO A 70 -0.33 -4.90 19.87
N LYS A 71 0.35 -5.02 21.01
CA LYS A 71 0.81 -3.87 21.77
C LYS A 71 1.72 -2.96 20.94
N TYR A 72 2.70 -3.55 20.27
CA TYR A 72 3.65 -2.78 19.49
C TYR A 72 3.06 -2.33 18.16
N PHE A 73 2.22 -3.16 17.56
CA PHE A 73 1.63 -2.76 16.29
C PHE A 73 0.61 -1.64 16.46
N ALA A 74 -0.04 -1.55 17.62
CA ALA A 74 -0.92 -0.43 17.93
C ALA A 74 -0.15 0.90 17.88
N LEU A 75 1.10 0.89 18.35
CA LEU A 75 1.96 2.06 18.28
C LEU A 75 2.30 2.44 16.85
N ILE A 76 2.54 1.44 16.01
CA ILE A 76 2.81 1.67 14.59
C ILE A 76 1.60 2.32 13.92
N LYS A 77 0.41 1.80 14.20
CA LYS A 77 -0.82 2.37 13.64
C LYS A 77 -1.00 3.82 14.07
N LYS A 78 -0.69 4.10 15.30
CA LYS A 78 -0.87 5.45 15.87
C LYS A 78 0.21 6.42 15.39
N GLN A 79 1.46 5.98 15.31
CA GLN A 79 2.59 6.87 15.10
C GLN A 79 3.13 6.91 13.68
N ILE A 80 2.88 5.89 12.89
CA ILE A 80 3.49 5.79 11.55
C ILE A 80 2.48 5.88 10.43
N LEU A 81 1.37 5.14 10.50
CA LEU A 81 0.51 4.98 9.33
C LEU A 81 -0.06 6.27 8.76
N ASN A 82 -0.16 7.32 9.56
CA ASN A 82 -0.70 8.58 9.08
C ASN A 82 0.36 9.55 8.54
N LYS A 83 1.64 9.15 8.57
CA LYS A 83 2.71 10.07 8.18
C LYS A 83 2.70 10.43 6.70
N TRP A 84 2.18 9.54 5.87
CA TRP A 84 2.12 9.77 4.43
C TRP A 84 0.85 10.47 3.98
N ASN A 85 -0.13 10.62 4.86
CA ASN A 85 -1.43 11.19 4.49
C ASN A 85 -1.26 12.60 3.91
N GLY A 86 -1.93 12.85 2.79
CA GLY A 86 -1.90 14.15 2.12
C GLY A 86 -0.67 14.41 1.26
N LYS A 87 0.29 13.50 1.24
CA LYS A 87 1.51 13.69 0.45
C LYS A 87 1.32 13.16 -0.96
N LYS A 88 1.89 13.89 -1.94
CA LYS A 88 1.92 13.38 -3.31
C LYS A 88 2.65 12.04 -3.33
N VAL A 89 2.17 11.13 -4.16
CA VAL A 89 2.76 9.78 -4.23
C VAL A 89 4.25 9.85 -4.56
N SER A 90 4.65 10.69 -5.51
CA SER A 90 6.07 10.81 -5.88
C SER A 90 6.93 11.26 -4.71
N LYS A 91 6.38 12.07 -3.83
CA LYS A 91 7.09 12.52 -2.64
C LYS A 91 7.05 11.47 -1.54
N ALA A 92 5.88 10.87 -1.36
CA ALA A 92 5.68 9.87 -0.31
C ALA A 92 6.64 8.68 -0.45
N ILE A 93 6.90 8.24 -1.67
CA ILE A 93 7.82 7.13 -1.93
C ILE A 93 9.22 7.43 -1.38
N LYS A 94 9.63 8.69 -1.42
CA LYS A 94 10.98 9.09 -1.02
C LYS A 94 11.06 9.53 0.44
N MET A 95 9.96 9.60 1.14
CA MET A 95 9.95 10.05 2.52
C MET A 95 10.68 9.06 3.42
N LYS A 96 11.40 9.60 4.37
CA LYS A 96 12.00 8.81 5.44
C LYS A 96 11.15 9.02 6.68
N VAL A 97 10.59 7.93 7.17
CA VAL A 97 9.70 7.96 8.33
C VAL A 97 10.39 7.20 9.45
N ASP A 98 10.47 7.81 10.62
CA ASP A 98 11.09 7.18 11.78
C ASP A 98 10.24 6.00 12.26
N GLY A 99 10.93 4.93 12.66
CA GLY A 99 10.25 3.78 13.21
C GLY A 99 9.85 4.00 14.66
N VAL A 100 9.07 3.07 15.18
CA VAL A 100 8.69 3.08 16.58
C VAL A 100 9.79 2.41 17.39
N THR A 101 10.25 3.08 18.44
CA THR A 101 11.25 2.52 19.35
C THR A 101 10.74 1.21 19.93
N GLY A 102 11.55 0.16 19.84
CA GLY A 102 11.16 -1.16 20.31
C GLY A 102 10.36 -1.99 19.32
N ALA A 103 10.03 -1.42 18.15
CA ALA A 103 9.27 -2.12 17.11
C ALA A 103 9.89 -1.88 15.74
N THR A 104 11.21 -1.93 15.66
CA THR A 104 11.95 -1.60 14.45
C THR A 104 11.62 -2.51 13.27
N MET A 105 11.59 -3.82 13.50
CA MET A 105 11.33 -4.77 12.42
C MET A 105 9.94 -4.59 11.84
N SER A 106 8.93 -4.43 12.70
CA SER A 106 7.57 -4.20 12.23
C SER A 106 7.45 -2.85 11.52
N SER A 107 8.13 -1.83 12.05
CA SER A 107 8.12 -0.50 11.43
C SER A 107 8.74 -0.54 10.05
N ASP A 108 9.89 -1.19 9.91
CA ASP A 108 10.58 -1.29 8.62
C ASP A 108 9.74 -2.06 7.60
N ALA A 109 9.07 -3.12 8.03
CA ALA A 109 8.20 -3.88 7.16
C ALA A 109 7.03 -3.04 6.67
N VAL A 110 6.42 -2.26 7.55
CA VAL A 110 5.33 -1.36 7.16
C VAL A 110 5.82 -0.32 6.17
N LYS A 111 6.97 0.29 6.43
CA LYS A 111 7.53 1.29 5.52
C LYS A 111 7.83 0.71 4.14
N GLU A 112 8.33 -0.51 4.09
CA GLU A 112 8.59 -1.17 2.82
C GLU A 112 7.29 -1.48 2.07
N ASN A 113 6.25 -1.88 2.79
CA ASN A 113 4.94 -2.09 2.20
C ASN A 113 4.39 -0.81 1.57
N VAL A 114 4.54 0.32 2.26
CA VAL A 114 4.09 1.60 1.72
C VAL A 114 4.84 1.92 0.43
N LYS A 115 6.16 1.78 0.46
CA LYS A 115 6.99 2.07 -0.70
C LYS A 115 6.60 1.21 -1.89
N LYS A 116 6.48 -0.10 -1.68
CA LYS A 116 6.13 -1.02 -2.76
C LYS A 116 4.74 -0.77 -3.31
N GLY A 117 3.80 -0.48 -2.43
CA GLY A 117 2.43 -0.18 -2.86
C GLY A 117 2.35 1.09 -3.69
N LEU A 118 3.05 2.15 -3.27
CA LEU A 118 3.04 3.40 -4.01
C LEU A 118 3.81 3.30 -5.33
N GLU A 119 4.89 2.51 -5.36
CA GLU A 119 5.59 2.24 -6.61
C GLU A 119 4.69 1.50 -7.59
N TYR A 120 3.93 0.54 -7.09
CA TYR A 120 2.98 -0.19 -7.94
C TYR A 120 1.94 0.76 -8.52
N TYR A 121 1.42 1.65 -7.67
CA TYR A 121 0.46 2.65 -8.12
C TYR A 121 1.04 3.49 -9.28
N GLN A 122 2.26 3.97 -9.13
CA GLN A 122 2.87 4.81 -10.17
C GLN A 122 3.02 4.07 -11.51
N LYS A 123 3.32 2.79 -11.44
CA LYS A 123 3.53 2.01 -12.65
C LYS A 123 2.24 1.59 -13.33
N ASN A 124 1.14 1.54 -12.60
CA ASN A 124 -0.07 0.90 -13.09
C ASN A 124 -1.31 1.80 -13.09
N LYS A 125 -1.19 3.03 -12.66
CA LYS A 125 -2.31 3.95 -12.67
C LYS A 125 -2.74 4.36 -14.07
#